data_59aea85027c013a0ab44673fb38fae57
#
_entry.id   59aea85027c013a0ab44673fb38fae57
#
_cell.length_a   1.000
_cell.length_b   1.000
_cell.length_c   1.000
_cell.angle_alpha   90.00
_cell.angle_beta   90.00
_cell.angle_gamma   90.00
#
_symmetry.space_group_name_H-M   'P 1'
#
loop_
_entity.id
_entity.type
_entity.pdbx_description
1 polymer ?
#
loop_
_entity_poly.entity_id
_entity_poly.type
_entity_poly.pdbx_seq_one_letter_code
_entity_poly.pdbx_strand_id
1 'polypeptide(L)'
;MKKVIVPIAKGFEEIELISIVDILRRVQIPVEILSLESHKEVVGAHNITLYADDIFGSKSYQDYACIALAGGYENMQRMCQNHRLGEILTDFYQQHKLIAALCASPIVLAHFGVLQNNFTCYPSCQHEVLDKAKTSSFMHQNVYFEDRILTSQGPATAMEF
;
A
#
# COMPACT_ATOMS: atom_id res chain seq x y z
N MET A 1 -8.84 4.73 19.21
CA MET A 1 -8.88 3.56 18.30
C MET A 1 -7.80 3.77 17.25
N LYS A 2 -6.99 2.77 16.97
CA LYS A 2 -5.89 2.89 15.99
C LYS A 2 -6.45 2.96 14.57
N LYS A 3 -5.94 3.90 13.78
CA LYS A 3 -6.42 4.18 12.42
C LYS A 3 -5.53 3.54 11.36
N VAL A 4 -6.09 3.34 10.16
CA VAL A 4 -5.37 2.89 8.96
C VAL A 4 -5.29 4.03 7.95
N ILE A 5 -4.14 4.20 7.31
CA ILE A 5 -3.98 5.10 6.16
C ILE A 5 -3.91 4.28 4.87
N VAL A 6 -4.58 4.77 3.84
CA VAL A 6 -4.49 4.22 2.49
C VAL A 6 -4.13 5.36 1.54
N PRO A 7 -2.83 5.60 1.28
CA PRO A 7 -2.42 6.60 0.30
C PRO A 7 -2.70 6.11 -1.11
N ILE A 8 -3.19 7.00 -1.97
CA ILE A 8 -3.48 6.73 -3.38
C ILE A 8 -2.97 7.84 -4.29
N ALA A 9 -2.52 7.46 -5.47
CA ALA A 9 -2.24 8.35 -6.59
C ALA A 9 -3.06 7.92 -7.81
N LYS A 10 -3.00 8.71 -8.87
CA LYS A 10 -3.60 8.34 -10.15
C LYS A 10 -3.19 6.93 -10.57
N GLY A 11 -4.13 6.16 -11.11
CA GLY A 11 -3.91 4.79 -11.57
C GLY A 11 -3.94 3.75 -10.45
N PHE A 12 -4.50 4.07 -9.27
CA PHE A 12 -4.76 3.05 -8.25
C PHE A 12 -5.69 1.95 -8.79
N GLU A 13 -5.52 0.73 -8.33
CA GLU A 13 -6.40 -0.38 -8.70
C GLU A 13 -7.67 -0.34 -7.84
N GLU A 14 -8.82 -0.24 -8.49
CA GLU A 14 -10.10 0.07 -7.85
C GLU A 14 -10.61 -1.05 -6.94
N ILE A 15 -10.55 -2.31 -7.42
CA ILE A 15 -11.01 -3.48 -6.64
C ILE A 15 -10.20 -3.60 -5.36
N GLU A 16 -8.88 -3.43 -5.46
CA GLU A 16 -7.98 -3.54 -4.32
C GLU A 16 -8.23 -2.46 -3.28
N LEU A 17 -8.27 -1.20 -3.72
CA LEU A 17 -8.54 -0.07 -2.82
C LEU A 17 -9.88 -0.23 -2.10
N ILE A 18 -10.94 -0.51 -2.85
CA ILE A 18 -12.29 -0.61 -2.28
C ILE A 18 -12.39 -1.81 -1.34
N SER A 19 -11.76 -2.95 -1.68
CA SER A 19 -11.73 -4.11 -0.79
C SER A 19 -11.07 -3.78 0.55
N ILE A 20 -9.89 -3.14 0.55
CA ILE A 20 -9.22 -2.72 1.77
C ILE A 20 -10.12 -1.80 2.60
N VAL A 21 -10.64 -0.76 1.98
CA VAL A 21 -11.37 0.30 2.71
C VAL A 21 -12.73 -0.18 3.19
N ASP A 22 -13.50 -0.84 2.35
CA ASP A 22 -14.86 -1.29 2.69
C ASP A 22 -14.84 -2.37 3.77
N ILE A 23 -13.95 -3.36 3.67
CA ILE A 23 -13.84 -4.44 4.66
C ILE A 23 -13.45 -3.86 6.03
N LEU A 24 -12.44 -3.00 6.09
CA LEU A 24 -12.02 -2.39 7.36
C LEU A 24 -13.12 -1.50 7.97
N ARG A 25 -13.83 -0.73 7.15
CA ARG A 25 -14.96 0.09 7.62
C ARG A 25 -16.14 -0.74 8.11
N ARG A 26 -16.44 -1.89 7.47
CA ARG A 26 -17.48 -2.83 7.94
C ARG A 26 -17.21 -3.37 9.35
N VAL A 27 -15.96 -3.61 9.70
CA VAL A 27 -15.55 -4.05 11.04
C VAL A 27 -15.21 -2.88 11.97
N GLN A 28 -15.63 -1.66 11.61
CA GLN A 28 -15.49 -0.43 12.40
C GLN A 28 -14.03 -0.03 12.68
N ILE A 29 -13.09 -0.40 11.83
CA ILE A 29 -11.72 0.11 11.85
C ILE A 29 -11.69 1.42 11.08
N PRO A 30 -11.29 2.56 11.70
CA PRO A 30 -11.20 3.84 11.00
C PRO A 30 -10.13 3.79 9.91
N VAL A 31 -10.53 4.09 8.67
CA VAL A 31 -9.67 4.14 7.49
C VAL A 31 -9.76 5.50 6.85
N GLU A 32 -8.63 6.09 6.53
CA GLU A 32 -8.54 7.34 5.77
C GLU A 32 -7.84 7.09 4.43
N ILE A 33 -8.52 7.44 3.35
CA ILE A 33 -7.95 7.47 1.99
C ILE A 33 -7.29 8.83 1.81
N LEU A 34 -6.00 8.84 1.49
CA LEU A 34 -5.23 10.07 1.37
C LEU A 34 -4.66 10.21 -0.04
N SER A 35 -4.99 11.31 -0.71
CA SER A 35 -4.48 11.61 -2.04
C SER A 35 -3.00 12.01 -2.01
N LEU A 36 -2.18 11.38 -2.82
CA LEU A 36 -0.81 11.80 -3.07
C LEU A 36 -0.72 12.92 -4.13
N GLU A 37 -1.85 13.26 -4.75
CA GLU A 37 -1.97 14.40 -5.66
C GLU A 37 -2.18 15.70 -4.88
N SER A 38 -2.13 16.85 -5.57
CA SER A 38 -2.40 18.17 -4.98
C SER A 38 -3.89 18.43 -4.70
N HIS A 39 -4.76 17.49 -5.02
CA HIS A 39 -6.22 17.56 -4.89
C HIS A 39 -6.79 16.21 -4.44
N LYS A 40 -8.03 16.23 -3.94
CA LYS A 40 -8.68 15.04 -3.39
C LYS A 40 -9.28 14.09 -4.45
N GLU A 41 -9.54 14.60 -5.64
CA GLU A 41 -10.05 13.79 -6.75
C GLU A 41 -8.94 12.96 -7.35
N VAL A 42 -9.09 11.64 -7.38
CA VAL A 42 -8.09 10.72 -7.92
C VAL A 42 -8.75 9.74 -8.87
N VAL A 43 -8.16 9.57 -10.05
CA VAL A 43 -8.65 8.67 -11.10
C VAL A 43 -7.91 7.35 -11.01
N GLY A 44 -8.65 6.24 -10.91
CA GLY A 44 -8.11 4.89 -10.88
C GLY A 44 -7.66 4.37 -12.23
N ALA A 45 -7.11 3.16 -12.24
CA ALA A 45 -6.56 2.50 -13.42
C ALA A 45 -7.62 2.21 -14.51
N HIS A 46 -8.87 2.05 -14.09
CA HIS A 46 -10.02 1.76 -14.98
C HIS A 46 -10.99 2.94 -15.08
N ASN A 47 -10.48 4.18 -14.93
CA ASN A 47 -11.22 5.43 -15.07
C ASN A 47 -12.39 5.63 -14.07
N ILE A 48 -12.34 4.98 -12.92
CA ILE A 48 -13.24 5.27 -11.81
C ILE A 48 -12.62 6.41 -10.98
N THR A 49 -13.34 7.50 -10.85
CA THR A 49 -12.90 8.64 -10.05
C THR A 49 -13.38 8.50 -8.61
N LEU A 50 -12.48 8.74 -7.67
CA LEU A 50 -12.75 8.69 -6.24
C LEU A 50 -12.28 9.98 -5.57
N TYR A 51 -13.02 10.41 -4.55
CA TYR A 51 -12.61 11.51 -3.69
C TYR A 51 -11.96 10.96 -2.42
N ALA A 52 -10.68 11.27 -2.22
CA ALA A 52 -9.97 10.97 -0.99
C ALA A 52 -10.50 11.78 0.20
N ASP A 53 -10.37 11.23 1.39
CA ASP A 53 -10.78 11.91 2.63
C ASP A 53 -9.94 13.18 2.86
N ASP A 54 -8.62 13.13 2.55
CA ASP A 54 -7.71 14.27 2.68
C ASP A 54 -6.50 14.14 1.74
N ILE A 55 -5.61 15.15 1.77
CA ILE A 55 -4.34 15.15 1.04
C ILE A 55 -3.25 14.58 1.95
N PHE A 56 -2.40 13.72 1.39
CA PHE A 56 -1.30 13.09 2.10
C PHE A 56 -0.22 14.11 2.50
N GLY A 57 0.32 13.98 3.70
CA GLY A 57 1.39 14.85 4.21
C GLY A 57 0.91 16.09 4.95
N SER A 58 -0.41 16.35 5.00
CA SER A 58 -0.98 17.53 5.68
C SER A 58 -0.99 17.44 7.21
N LYS A 59 -0.74 16.26 7.78
CA LYS A 59 -0.86 15.98 9.22
C LYS A 59 0.15 14.99 9.74
N SER A 60 0.18 14.80 11.07
CA SER A 60 0.96 13.75 11.73
C SER A 60 0.28 12.38 11.59
N TYR A 61 1.08 11.33 11.47
CA TYR A 61 0.61 9.94 11.37
C TYR A 61 0.97 9.07 12.59
N GLN A 62 1.31 9.70 13.73
CA GLN A 62 1.70 8.99 14.95
C GLN A 62 0.58 8.08 15.50
N ASP A 63 -0.68 8.53 15.40
CA ASP A 63 -1.84 7.79 15.91
C ASP A 63 -2.30 6.65 14.99
N TYR A 64 -1.68 6.51 13.82
CA TYR A 64 -2.01 5.43 12.90
C TYR A 64 -1.23 4.16 13.21
N ALA A 65 -1.91 3.03 13.13
CA ALA A 65 -1.35 1.71 13.42
C ALA A 65 -0.94 0.93 12.19
N CYS A 66 -1.48 1.31 11.04
CA CYS A 66 -1.26 0.63 9.78
C CYS A 66 -1.24 1.61 8.61
N ILE A 67 -0.39 1.32 7.63
CA ILE A 67 -0.43 1.90 6.29
C ILE A 67 -0.63 0.76 5.29
N ALA A 68 -1.66 0.87 4.43
CA ALA A 68 -1.98 -0.12 3.41
C ALA A 68 -1.90 0.50 2.02
N LEU A 69 -1.17 -0.14 1.13
CA LEU A 69 -0.89 0.32 -0.23
C LEU A 69 -1.65 -0.57 -1.24
N ALA A 70 -2.70 -0.04 -1.84
CA ALA A 70 -3.34 -0.67 -3.00
C ALA A 70 -2.40 -0.62 -4.20
N GLY A 71 -2.55 -1.57 -5.13
CA GLY A 71 -1.75 -1.64 -6.33
C GLY A 71 -2.21 -0.68 -7.43
N GLY A 72 -2.03 -1.11 -8.67
CA GLY A 72 -2.07 -0.27 -9.84
C GLY A 72 -0.66 0.19 -10.21
N TYR A 73 -0.21 -0.11 -11.43
CA TYR A 73 1.20 0.11 -11.79
C TYR A 73 1.56 1.61 -11.82
N GLU A 74 0.70 2.47 -12.39
CA GLU A 74 0.91 3.93 -12.38
C GLU A 74 0.90 4.49 -10.94
N ASN A 75 -0.03 4.02 -10.09
CA ASN A 75 -0.08 4.37 -8.68
C ASN A 75 1.23 4.02 -7.96
N MET A 76 1.74 2.81 -8.16
CA MET A 76 3.02 2.36 -7.61
C MET A 76 4.18 3.26 -8.05
N GLN A 77 4.27 3.59 -9.36
CA GLN A 77 5.32 4.47 -9.87
C GLN A 77 5.29 5.85 -9.21
N ARG A 78 4.10 6.44 -9.04
CA ARG A 78 3.91 7.73 -8.35
C ARG A 78 4.24 7.64 -6.86
N MET A 79 3.89 6.54 -6.20
CA MET A 79 4.29 6.26 -4.82
C MET A 79 5.82 6.22 -4.65
N CYS A 80 6.53 5.56 -5.56
CA CYS A 80 8.01 5.51 -5.55
C CYS A 80 8.65 6.90 -5.71
N GLN A 81 7.98 7.85 -6.35
CA GLN A 81 8.46 9.23 -6.53
C GLN A 81 8.13 10.14 -5.33
N ASN A 82 7.29 9.69 -4.40
CA ASN A 82 6.86 10.48 -3.26
C ASN A 82 7.78 10.27 -2.04
N HIS A 83 8.78 11.14 -1.90
CA HIS A 83 9.74 11.06 -0.79
C HIS A 83 9.09 11.09 0.59
N ARG A 84 8.00 11.86 0.75
CA ARG A 84 7.28 11.93 2.04
C ARG A 84 6.62 10.61 2.39
N LEU A 85 6.11 9.86 1.41
CA LEU A 85 5.63 8.50 1.63
C LEU A 85 6.76 7.58 2.09
N GLY A 86 7.94 7.70 1.48
CA GLY A 86 9.13 6.93 1.88
C GLY A 86 9.53 7.17 3.34
N GLU A 87 9.55 8.43 3.77
CA GLU A 87 9.82 8.78 5.18
C GLU A 87 8.79 8.14 6.11
N ILE A 88 7.51 8.21 5.78
CA ILE A 88 6.44 7.66 6.62
C ILE A 88 6.50 6.13 6.66
N LEU A 89 6.77 5.46 5.53
CA LEU A 89 6.98 4.01 5.51
C LEU A 89 8.16 3.60 6.39
N THR A 90 9.25 4.34 6.34
CA THR A 90 10.43 4.11 7.19
C THR A 90 10.09 4.31 8.67
N ASP A 91 9.34 5.36 9.01
CA ASP A 91 8.89 5.60 10.38
C ASP A 91 7.97 4.47 10.89
N PHE A 92 7.03 4.00 10.05
CA PHE A 92 6.16 2.88 10.41
C PHE A 92 6.96 1.60 10.65
N TYR A 93 7.93 1.32 9.78
CA TYR A 93 8.81 0.17 9.93
C TYR A 93 9.62 0.23 11.23
N GLN A 94 10.27 1.36 11.52
CA GLN A 94 11.05 1.56 12.74
C GLN A 94 10.22 1.50 14.02
N GLN A 95 8.96 1.93 13.95
CA GLN A 95 8.02 1.89 15.08
C GLN A 95 7.27 0.55 15.19
N HIS A 96 7.64 -0.46 14.41
CA HIS A 96 6.98 -1.77 14.36
C HIS A 96 5.46 -1.69 14.14
N LYS A 97 5.01 -0.71 13.35
CA LYS A 97 3.63 -0.61 12.90
C LYS A 97 3.39 -1.55 11.71
N LEU A 98 2.13 -1.88 11.47
CA LEU A 98 1.73 -2.73 10.35
C LEU A 98 1.90 -1.98 9.02
N ILE A 99 2.54 -2.62 8.07
CA ILE A 99 2.64 -2.17 6.69
C ILE A 99 2.05 -3.26 5.79
N ALA A 100 1.13 -2.86 4.93
CA ALA A 100 0.46 -3.78 4.02
C ALA A 100 0.60 -3.30 2.57
N ALA A 101 0.91 -4.20 1.64
CA ALA A 101 1.13 -3.86 0.23
C ALA A 101 0.61 -4.95 -0.70
N LEU A 102 -0.19 -4.56 -1.67
CA LEU A 102 -0.93 -5.45 -2.55
C LEU A 102 -0.48 -5.26 -4.01
N CYS A 103 -0.46 -6.32 -4.79
CA CYS A 103 -0.25 -6.31 -6.24
C CYS A 103 1.14 -5.77 -6.64
N ALA A 104 1.22 -4.57 -7.23
CA ALA A 104 2.47 -3.90 -7.59
C ALA A 104 3.14 -3.19 -6.40
N SER A 105 2.40 -2.90 -5.32
CA SER A 105 2.89 -2.04 -4.24
C SER A 105 4.01 -2.62 -3.36
N PRO A 106 4.28 -3.94 -3.30
CA PRO A 106 5.53 -4.43 -2.71
C PRO A 106 6.80 -3.82 -3.35
N ILE A 107 6.74 -3.36 -4.61
CA ILE A 107 7.83 -2.61 -5.26
C ILE A 107 8.13 -1.31 -4.49
N VAL A 108 7.10 -0.62 -3.99
CA VAL A 108 7.25 0.62 -3.20
C VAL A 108 8.01 0.34 -1.91
N LEU A 109 7.67 -0.76 -1.22
CA LEU A 109 8.35 -1.16 0.01
C LEU A 109 9.81 -1.51 -0.25
N ALA A 110 10.09 -2.23 -1.34
CA ALA A 110 11.45 -2.55 -1.75
C ALA A 110 12.25 -1.30 -2.16
N HIS A 111 11.60 -0.35 -2.87
CA HIS A 111 12.20 0.91 -3.31
C HIS A 111 12.68 1.77 -2.14
N PHE A 112 11.92 1.84 -1.06
CA PHE A 112 12.29 2.59 0.15
C PHE A 112 13.05 1.76 1.19
N GLY A 113 13.43 0.51 0.88
CA GLY A 113 14.25 -0.34 1.72
C GLY A 113 13.55 -0.88 2.97
N VAL A 114 12.21 -0.81 3.03
CA VAL A 114 11.44 -1.36 4.16
C VAL A 114 11.05 -2.83 3.97
N LEU A 115 11.09 -3.36 2.75
CA LEU A 115 10.90 -4.78 2.49
C LEU A 115 12.22 -5.53 2.65
N GLN A 116 12.40 -6.17 3.79
CA GLN A 116 13.58 -6.98 4.10
C GLN A 116 13.24 -8.45 4.33
N ASN A 117 11.97 -8.79 4.28
CA ASN A 117 11.40 -10.10 4.55
C ASN A 117 10.98 -10.79 3.25
N ASN A 118 10.56 -12.05 3.36
CA ASN A 118 9.90 -12.73 2.25
C ASN A 118 8.57 -12.05 1.93
N PHE A 119 8.10 -12.20 0.70
CA PHE A 119 6.92 -11.47 0.22
C PHE A 119 6.18 -12.25 -0.87
N THR A 120 4.93 -11.83 -1.13
CA THR A 120 4.23 -12.12 -2.38
C THR A 120 3.83 -10.81 -3.06
N CYS A 121 3.57 -10.85 -4.35
CA CYS A 121 3.14 -9.68 -5.14
C CYS A 121 2.44 -10.15 -6.41
N TYR A 122 1.96 -9.23 -7.22
CA TYR A 122 1.49 -9.57 -8.56
C TYR A 122 2.59 -10.30 -9.34
N PRO A 123 2.31 -11.45 -9.96
CA PRO A 123 3.37 -12.32 -10.51
C PRO A 123 4.35 -11.62 -11.46
N SER A 124 3.88 -10.71 -12.31
CA SER A 124 4.76 -9.98 -13.23
C SER A 124 5.67 -8.94 -12.54
N CYS A 125 5.38 -8.58 -11.28
CA CYS A 125 6.16 -7.62 -10.50
C CYS A 125 7.30 -8.28 -9.71
N GLN A 126 7.36 -9.60 -9.63
CA GLN A 126 8.31 -10.34 -8.82
C GLN A 126 9.77 -9.92 -9.06
N HIS A 127 10.18 -9.84 -10.32
CA HIS A 127 11.57 -9.50 -10.67
C HIS A 127 11.92 -8.08 -10.22
N GLU A 128 11.02 -7.13 -10.41
CA GLU A 128 11.26 -5.74 -10.01
C GLU A 128 11.38 -5.58 -8.49
N VAL A 129 10.62 -6.34 -7.71
CA VAL A 129 10.78 -6.37 -6.24
C VAL A 129 12.12 -6.97 -5.87
N LEU A 130 12.49 -8.13 -6.43
CA LEU A 130 13.75 -8.81 -6.12
C LEU A 130 15.00 -8.03 -6.53
N ASP A 131 14.92 -7.23 -7.58
CA ASP A 131 16.01 -6.35 -8.00
C ASP A 131 16.36 -5.30 -6.94
N LYS A 132 15.38 -4.89 -6.14
CA LYS A 132 15.51 -3.89 -5.07
C LYS A 132 15.69 -4.53 -3.69
N ALA A 133 14.98 -5.62 -3.40
CA ALA A 133 15.00 -6.36 -2.14
C ALA A 133 15.75 -7.70 -2.30
N LYS A 134 17.05 -7.64 -2.51
CA LYS A 134 17.90 -8.80 -2.90
C LYS A 134 18.03 -9.90 -1.85
N THR A 135 17.72 -9.61 -0.60
CA THR A 135 17.75 -10.58 0.51
C THR A 135 16.42 -11.28 0.72
N SER A 136 15.37 -10.82 0.05
CA SER A 136 14.01 -11.35 0.15
C SER A 136 13.77 -12.49 -0.83
N SER A 137 12.78 -13.36 -0.54
CA SER A 137 12.34 -14.43 -1.44
C SER A 137 10.85 -14.26 -1.76
N PHE A 138 10.50 -14.59 -3.00
CA PHE A 138 9.11 -14.60 -3.42
C PHE A 138 8.41 -15.88 -2.92
N MET A 139 7.26 -15.69 -2.28
CA MET A 139 6.43 -16.76 -1.75
C MET A 139 5.22 -17.01 -2.65
N HIS A 140 5.06 -18.25 -3.11
CA HIS A 140 3.93 -18.68 -3.94
C HIS A 140 2.63 -18.84 -3.10
N GLN A 141 2.16 -17.72 -2.51
CA GLN A 141 0.96 -17.67 -1.69
C GLN A 141 0.11 -16.47 -2.09
N ASN A 142 -1.21 -16.56 -1.92
CA ASN A 142 -2.11 -15.45 -2.20
C ASN A 142 -1.82 -14.25 -1.31
N VAL A 143 -1.59 -14.54 -0.02
CA VAL A 143 -1.29 -13.55 1.02
C VAL A 143 -0.12 -14.08 1.84
N TYR A 144 0.82 -13.22 2.17
CA TYR A 144 1.98 -13.56 2.98
C TYR A 144 2.22 -12.50 4.05
N PHE A 145 2.41 -12.94 5.29
CA PHE A 145 2.64 -12.08 6.45
C PHE A 145 3.90 -12.50 7.19
N GLU A 146 4.83 -11.58 7.32
CA GLU A 146 6.07 -11.77 8.09
C GLU A 146 6.49 -10.42 8.70
N ASP A 147 6.84 -10.44 9.99
CA ASP A 147 7.41 -9.30 10.73
C ASP A 147 6.70 -7.96 10.48
N ARG A 148 5.38 -7.91 10.64
CA ARG A 148 4.55 -6.71 10.46
C ARG A 148 4.39 -6.22 9.02
N ILE A 149 4.89 -6.96 8.05
CA ILE A 149 4.66 -6.69 6.63
C ILE A 149 3.68 -7.73 6.08
N LEU A 150 2.55 -7.25 5.58
CA LEU A 150 1.54 -8.06 4.89
C LEU A 150 1.64 -7.76 3.40
N THR A 151 1.74 -8.80 2.58
CA THR A 151 1.74 -8.67 1.12
C THR A 151 0.70 -9.57 0.48
N SER A 152 0.20 -9.21 -0.71
CA SER A 152 -0.77 -10.00 -1.45
C SER A 152 -0.61 -9.85 -2.96
N GLN A 153 -1.16 -10.81 -3.74
CA GLN A 153 -0.89 -10.91 -5.17
C GLN A 153 -1.63 -9.91 -6.03
N GLY A 154 -2.88 -9.57 -5.72
CA GLY A 154 -3.62 -8.68 -6.62
C GLY A 154 -5.14 -8.66 -6.39
N PRO A 155 -5.93 -8.22 -7.38
CA PRO A 155 -7.37 -8.02 -7.21
C PRO A 155 -8.12 -9.26 -6.74
N ALA A 156 -7.74 -10.44 -7.26
CA ALA A 156 -8.39 -11.71 -6.88
C ALA A 156 -8.16 -12.11 -5.41
N THR A 157 -7.12 -11.59 -4.77
CA THR A 157 -6.75 -11.90 -3.38
C THR A 157 -7.00 -10.72 -2.43
N ALA A 158 -7.56 -9.62 -2.92
CA ALA A 158 -7.76 -8.39 -2.15
C ALA A 158 -8.70 -8.56 -0.95
N MET A 159 -9.62 -9.52 -1.00
CA MET A 159 -10.52 -9.80 0.10
C MET A 159 -9.91 -10.70 1.19
N GLU A 160 -8.83 -11.41 0.88
CA GLU A 160 -8.07 -12.21 1.85
C GLU A 160 -6.99 -11.36 2.56
N PHE A 161 -6.59 -10.27 1.90
CA PHE A 161 -5.58 -9.33 2.36
C PHE A 161 -6.06 -8.51 3.57
#